data_25aff32839dcec69a58acfd3699d03dd
#
_entry.id   25aff32839dcec69a58acfd3699d03dd
#
_cell.length_a   1.000
_cell.length_b   1.000
_cell.length_c   1.000
_cell.angle_alpha   90.00
_cell.angle_beta   90.00
_cell.angle_gamma   90.00
#
_symmetry.space_group_name_H-M   'P 1'
#
loop_
_entity.id
_entity.type
_entity.pdbx_description
1 polymer ?
#
loop_
_entity_poly.entity_id
_entity_poly.type
_entity_poly.pdbx_seq_one_letter_code
_entity_poly.pdbx_strand_id
1 'polypeptide(L)'
;MASQNVDPRFPTTSVDTSKKSSDPSKLDAGCHSVKKRLQQELMTLMMSGDKGISAFPSEENIFNWIGTINGAQGTVYEGLTYKLKLDFPNNYPYSPPHVRFTTPCFHPNVDDHGNICLDILKEKWTALYDVRTILLSLQSLLAEPNIDSPLNIQAAQLWKDQLSYKVILHEKYENDVRKAQKL
;
A
#
# COMPACT_ATOMS: atom_id res chain seq x y z
N MET A 1 43.97 62.29 24.55
CA MET A 1 43.27 62.72 23.33
C MET A 1 43.21 61.53 22.35
N ALA A 2 42.14 60.82 22.31
CA ALA A 2 41.87 59.78 21.31
C ALA A 2 40.39 59.83 21.01
N SER A 3 40.07 60.17 19.77
CA SER A 3 38.75 60.29 19.23
C SER A 3 38.25 58.92 18.89
N GLN A 4 37.09 58.55 19.39
CA GLN A 4 36.40 57.31 19.00
C GLN A 4 35.53 57.57 17.79
N ASN A 5 35.81 56.84 16.72
CA ASN A 5 35.00 56.82 15.52
C ASN A 5 34.00 55.65 15.61
N VAL A 6 32.72 55.96 15.68
CA VAL A 6 31.65 54.98 15.66
C VAL A 6 31.13 54.88 14.22
N ASP A 7 31.20 53.69 13.62
CA ASP A 7 30.71 53.41 12.28
C ASP A 7 29.21 52.99 12.34
N PRO A 8 28.28 53.70 11.67
CA PRO A 8 26.86 53.40 11.68
C PRO A 8 26.46 52.65 10.43
N ARG A 9 26.72 51.34 10.34
CA ARG A 9 26.25 50.51 9.22
C ARG A 9 25.93 49.08 9.66
N PHE A 10 24.80 48.90 10.32
CA PHE A 10 24.06 47.65 10.27
C PHE A 10 22.56 47.93 10.23
N PRO A 11 21.90 47.66 9.09
CA PRO A 11 20.46 47.60 9.08
C PRO A 11 20.02 46.27 9.71
N THR A 12 19.18 46.36 10.72
CA THR A 12 18.45 45.23 11.32
C THR A 12 17.54 44.63 10.26
N THR A 13 17.88 43.46 9.76
CA THR A 13 16.99 42.67 8.94
C THR A 13 15.91 42.04 9.82
N SER A 14 14.70 42.55 9.67
CA SER A 14 13.48 41.93 10.14
C SER A 14 13.32 40.55 9.48
N VAL A 15 13.22 39.52 10.31
CA VAL A 15 12.88 38.16 9.87
C VAL A 15 11.41 38.17 9.47
N ASP A 16 11.17 38.17 8.18
CA ASP A 16 9.85 38.00 7.60
C ASP A 16 9.47 36.51 7.67
N THR A 17 8.68 36.14 8.68
CA THR A 17 8.05 34.85 8.78
C THR A 17 6.87 34.82 7.81
N SER A 18 7.13 34.58 6.53
CA SER A 18 6.08 34.26 5.57
C SER A 18 5.47 32.91 5.91
N LYS A 19 4.38 32.95 6.69
CA LYS A 19 3.43 31.85 6.79
C LYS A 19 2.88 31.61 5.38
N LYS A 20 3.28 30.51 4.76
CA LYS A 20 2.67 29.97 3.55
C LYS A 20 1.24 29.58 3.91
N SER A 21 0.30 30.48 3.70
CA SER A 21 -1.13 30.18 3.77
C SER A 21 -1.45 29.25 2.58
N SER A 22 -1.71 27.99 2.87
CA SER A 22 -2.27 27.06 1.89
C SER A 22 -3.67 27.54 1.54
N ASP A 23 -3.85 27.96 0.29
CA ASP A 23 -5.14 28.40 -0.27
C ASP A 23 -6.14 27.23 -0.23
N PRO A 24 -7.28 27.36 0.48
CA PRO A 24 -8.28 26.29 0.60
C PRO A 24 -8.82 25.79 -0.76
N SER A 25 -8.87 26.68 -1.76
CA SER A 25 -9.35 26.36 -3.11
C SER A 25 -8.45 25.37 -3.86
N LYS A 26 -7.12 25.37 -3.59
CA LYS A 26 -6.18 24.42 -4.20
C LYS A 26 -6.26 23.02 -3.58
N LEU A 27 -6.60 22.93 -2.30
CA LEU A 27 -6.80 21.65 -1.61
C LEU A 27 -8.06 20.94 -2.12
N ASP A 28 -9.12 21.68 -2.37
CA ASP A 28 -10.39 21.13 -2.87
C ASP A 28 -10.27 20.65 -4.33
N ALA A 29 -9.59 21.41 -5.19
CA ALA A 29 -9.32 21.03 -6.58
C ALA A 29 -8.48 19.76 -6.68
N GLY A 30 -7.45 19.59 -5.82
CA GLY A 30 -6.63 18.39 -5.75
C GLY A 30 -7.44 17.17 -5.32
N CYS A 31 -8.26 17.30 -4.28
CA CYS A 31 -9.11 16.21 -3.78
C CYS A 31 -10.14 15.76 -4.83
N HIS A 32 -10.71 16.69 -5.60
CA HIS A 32 -11.63 16.36 -6.69
C HIS A 32 -10.96 15.57 -7.81
N SER A 33 -9.74 15.92 -8.17
CA SER A 33 -8.94 15.21 -9.19
C SER A 33 -8.63 13.76 -8.76
N VAL A 34 -8.26 13.55 -7.49
CA VAL A 34 -7.99 12.20 -6.95
C VAL A 34 -9.26 11.35 -6.93
N LYS A 35 -10.39 11.91 -6.49
CA LYS A 35 -11.69 11.20 -6.51
C LYS A 35 -12.06 10.73 -7.92
N LYS A 36 -11.91 11.60 -8.92
CA LYS A 36 -12.18 11.27 -10.33
C LYS A 36 -11.27 10.15 -10.81
N ARG A 37 -9.98 10.19 -10.48
CA ARG A 37 -9.02 9.14 -10.81
C ARG A 37 -9.44 7.80 -10.19
N LEU A 38 -9.78 7.76 -8.90
CA LEU A 38 -10.22 6.55 -8.21
C LEU A 38 -11.52 5.98 -8.78
N GLN A 39 -12.48 6.84 -9.17
CA GLN A 39 -13.70 6.39 -9.86
C GLN A 39 -13.40 5.74 -11.21
N GLN A 40 -12.47 6.29 -11.98
CA GLN A 40 -12.04 5.70 -13.25
C GLN A 40 -11.35 4.35 -13.05
N GLU A 41 -10.50 4.23 -12.04
CA GLU A 41 -9.83 2.97 -11.72
C GLU A 41 -10.82 1.90 -11.28
N LEU A 42 -11.84 2.26 -10.49
CA LEU A 42 -12.92 1.34 -10.12
C LEU A 42 -13.63 0.79 -11.36
N MET A 43 -14.01 1.66 -12.29
CA MET A 43 -14.65 1.24 -13.53
C MET A 43 -13.74 0.32 -14.36
N THR A 44 -12.47 0.68 -14.51
CA THR A 44 -11.48 -0.14 -15.23
C THR A 44 -11.33 -1.51 -14.59
N LEU A 45 -11.23 -1.58 -13.27
CA LEU A 45 -11.11 -2.84 -12.54
C LEU A 45 -12.37 -3.72 -12.70
N MET A 46 -13.57 -3.13 -12.59
CA MET A 46 -14.83 -3.87 -12.77
C MET A 46 -14.99 -4.42 -14.18
N MET A 47 -14.46 -3.72 -15.18
CA MET A 47 -14.56 -4.10 -16.60
C MET A 47 -13.43 -5.03 -17.06
N SER A 48 -12.35 -5.17 -16.28
CA SER A 48 -11.15 -5.92 -16.69
C SER A 48 -11.39 -7.42 -16.86
N GLY A 49 -12.36 -7.97 -16.11
CA GLY A 49 -12.64 -9.41 -16.12
C GLY A 49 -11.53 -10.28 -15.53
N ASP A 50 -10.55 -9.69 -14.83
CA ASP A 50 -9.47 -10.43 -14.20
C ASP A 50 -10.03 -11.39 -13.13
N LYS A 51 -9.59 -12.64 -13.20
CA LYS A 51 -10.03 -13.65 -12.25
C LYS A 51 -9.18 -13.60 -10.99
N GLY A 52 -9.84 -13.69 -9.85
CA GLY A 52 -9.18 -13.82 -8.56
C GLY A 52 -8.73 -12.51 -7.94
N ILE A 53 -9.04 -11.37 -8.53
CA ILE A 53 -8.84 -10.05 -7.91
C ILE A 53 -10.12 -9.22 -7.94
N SER A 54 -10.37 -8.46 -6.90
CA SER A 54 -11.42 -7.44 -6.84
C SER A 54 -11.08 -6.39 -5.79
N ALA A 55 -11.61 -5.19 -5.96
CA ALA A 55 -11.56 -4.17 -4.92
C ALA A 55 -12.72 -3.19 -5.08
N PHE A 56 -13.19 -2.68 -3.95
CA PHE A 56 -14.27 -1.72 -3.87
C PHE A 56 -13.97 -0.68 -2.80
N PRO A 57 -14.35 0.60 -3.01
CA PRO A 57 -14.26 1.61 -1.97
C PRO A 57 -15.18 1.25 -0.80
N SER A 58 -14.80 1.65 0.40
CA SER A 58 -15.70 1.58 1.56
C SER A 58 -16.88 2.54 1.36
N GLU A 59 -18.03 2.22 1.96
CA GLU A 59 -19.25 3.02 1.82
C GLU A 59 -19.07 4.47 2.29
N GLU A 60 -18.18 4.70 3.25
CA GLU A 60 -17.98 6.01 3.86
C GLU A 60 -16.92 6.86 3.15
N ASN A 61 -15.96 6.25 2.46
CA ASN A 61 -14.80 6.99 1.96
C ASN A 61 -14.15 6.34 0.73
N ILE A 62 -14.21 7.05 -0.40
CA ILE A 62 -13.57 6.60 -1.66
C ILE A 62 -12.04 6.48 -1.57
N PHE A 63 -11.40 7.07 -0.57
CA PHE A 63 -9.95 6.94 -0.34
C PHE A 63 -9.56 5.66 0.42
N ASN A 64 -10.54 4.89 0.90
CA ASN A 64 -10.31 3.62 1.59
C ASN A 64 -11.00 2.50 0.82
N TRP A 65 -10.23 1.53 0.36
CA TRP A 65 -10.78 0.40 -0.39
C TRP A 65 -10.51 -0.92 0.33
N ILE A 66 -11.40 -1.88 0.08
CA ILE A 66 -11.23 -3.28 0.47
C ILE A 66 -10.94 -4.06 -0.79
N GLY A 67 -9.75 -4.65 -0.85
CA GLY A 67 -9.33 -5.55 -1.93
C GLY A 67 -9.51 -7.01 -1.51
N THR A 68 -9.65 -7.86 -2.51
CA THR A 68 -9.65 -9.32 -2.35
C THR A 68 -8.76 -9.94 -3.40
N ILE A 69 -7.89 -10.86 -2.98
CA ILE A 69 -7.02 -11.65 -3.85
C ILE A 69 -7.24 -13.12 -3.55
N ASN A 70 -7.50 -13.90 -4.58
CA ASN A 70 -7.48 -15.36 -4.51
C ASN A 70 -6.11 -15.85 -4.94
N GLY A 71 -5.60 -16.85 -4.23
CA GLY A 71 -4.37 -17.53 -4.65
C GLY A 71 -4.51 -18.10 -6.07
N ALA A 72 -3.50 -17.86 -6.90
CA ALA A 72 -3.52 -18.30 -8.28
C ALA A 72 -3.51 -19.83 -8.38
N GLN A 73 -4.17 -20.35 -9.41
CA GLN A 73 -4.20 -21.78 -9.71
C GLN A 73 -2.77 -22.32 -9.92
N GLY A 74 -2.50 -23.50 -9.41
CA GLY A 74 -1.19 -24.14 -9.50
C GLY A 74 -0.15 -23.62 -8.47
N THR A 75 -0.53 -22.72 -7.58
CA THR A 75 0.34 -22.23 -6.49
C THR A 75 -0.03 -22.89 -5.15
N VAL A 76 0.85 -22.77 -4.15
CA VAL A 76 0.54 -23.23 -2.78
C VAL A 76 -0.62 -22.48 -2.16
N TYR A 77 -0.95 -21.29 -2.68
CA TYR A 77 -2.05 -20.43 -2.24
C TYR A 77 -3.38 -20.72 -2.93
N GLU A 78 -3.41 -21.65 -3.88
CA GLU A 78 -4.66 -22.02 -4.58
C GLU A 78 -5.76 -22.38 -3.59
N GLY A 79 -6.96 -21.81 -3.80
CA GLY A 79 -8.11 -22.01 -2.93
C GLY A 79 -8.16 -21.12 -1.69
N LEU A 80 -7.11 -20.34 -1.41
CA LEU A 80 -7.09 -19.38 -0.31
C LEU A 80 -7.51 -17.99 -0.79
N THR A 81 -8.22 -17.26 0.05
CA THR A 81 -8.71 -15.90 -0.23
C THR A 81 -8.21 -14.92 0.83
N TYR A 82 -7.60 -13.84 0.38
CA TYR A 82 -7.03 -12.81 1.25
C TYR A 82 -7.72 -11.47 1.02
N LYS A 83 -8.09 -10.81 2.11
CA LYS A 83 -8.57 -9.42 2.09
C LYS A 83 -7.42 -8.46 2.38
N LEU A 84 -7.49 -7.31 1.72
CA LEU A 84 -6.53 -6.22 1.87
C LEU A 84 -7.26 -4.92 2.15
N LYS A 85 -6.56 -4.02 2.80
CA LYS A 85 -6.95 -2.62 2.91
C LYS A 85 -6.02 -1.78 2.04
N LEU A 86 -6.60 -0.87 1.25
CA LEU A 86 -5.87 0.12 0.46
C LEU A 86 -6.30 1.51 0.93
N ASP A 87 -5.35 2.28 1.43
CA ASP A 87 -5.58 3.66 1.88
C ASP A 87 -4.85 4.62 0.92
N PHE A 88 -5.61 5.45 0.21
CA PHE A 88 -5.08 6.35 -0.82
C PHE A 88 -4.73 7.71 -0.23
N PRO A 89 -3.52 8.24 -0.49
CA PRO A 89 -3.13 9.58 -0.05
C PRO A 89 -3.81 10.68 -0.90
N ASN A 90 -3.88 11.89 -0.34
CA ASN A 90 -4.49 13.04 -1.01
C ASN A 90 -3.77 13.49 -2.29
N ASN A 91 -2.52 13.07 -2.47
CA ASN A 91 -1.73 13.35 -3.67
C ASN A 91 -1.63 12.14 -4.62
N TYR A 92 -2.47 11.11 -4.44
CA TYR A 92 -2.58 10.01 -5.39
C TYR A 92 -2.89 10.54 -6.80
N PRO A 93 -2.29 10.04 -7.88
CA PRO A 93 -1.41 8.88 -8.01
C PRO A 93 0.09 9.20 -7.90
N TYR A 94 0.50 10.39 -7.47
CA TYR A 94 1.92 10.75 -7.36
C TYR A 94 2.64 10.05 -6.20
N SER A 95 1.89 9.68 -5.17
CA SER A 95 2.36 8.77 -4.12
C SER A 95 1.53 7.48 -4.14
N PRO A 96 2.15 6.33 -3.80
CA PRO A 96 1.43 5.07 -3.75
C PRO A 96 0.37 5.04 -2.63
N PRO A 97 -0.65 4.17 -2.74
CA PRO A 97 -1.50 3.87 -1.61
C PRO A 97 -0.74 3.06 -0.55
N HIS A 98 -1.16 3.16 0.69
CA HIS A 98 -0.75 2.22 1.72
C HIS A 98 -1.60 0.96 1.59
N VAL A 99 -0.95 -0.19 1.37
CA VAL A 99 -1.62 -1.47 1.16
C VAL A 99 -1.14 -2.48 2.20
N ARG A 100 -2.08 -3.17 2.84
CA ARG A 100 -1.77 -4.23 3.81
C ARG A 100 -2.80 -5.35 3.75
N PHE A 101 -2.38 -6.56 4.05
CA PHE A 101 -3.29 -7.67 4.28
C PHE A 101 -4.07 -7.46 5.59
N THR A 102 -5.37 -7.67 5.54
CA THR A 102 -6.24 -7.74 6.73
C THR A 102 -6.56 -9.19 7.10
N THR A 103 -6.56 -10.09 6.12
CA THR A 103 -6.48 -11.53 6.39
C THR A 103 -5.03 -11.86 6.73
N PRO A 104 -4.73 -12.53 7.86
CA PRO A 104 -3.38 -13.00 8.16
C PRO A 104 -2.80 -13.81 7.00
N CYS A 105 -1.59 -13.45 6.57
CA CYS A 105 -0.95 -14.01 5.38
C CYS A 105 0.44 -14.53 5.72
N PHE A 106 0.60 -15.85 5.72
CA PHE A 106 1.90 -16.48 5.89
C PHE A 106 2.65 -16.46 4.54
N HIS A 107 3.59 -15.53 4.40
CA HIS A 107 4.33 -15.30 3.16
C HIS A 107 5.70 -14.66 3.44
N PRO A 108 6.77 -15.00 2.69
CA PRO A 108 8.11 -14.43 2.92
C PRO A 108 8.16 -12.90 2.95
N ASN A 109 7.34 -12.21 2.14
CA ASN A 109 7.34 -10.76 2.02
C ASN A 109 6.18 -10.06 2.73
N VAL A 110 5.54 -10.73 3.68
CA VAL A 110 4.45 -10.18 4.50
C VAL A 110 4.79 -10.39 5.97
N ASP A 111 4.69 -9.34 6.78
CA ASP A 111 4.90 -9.43 8.23
C ASP A 111 3.62 -9.82 8.99
N ASP A 112 3.74 -10.00 10.30
CA ASP A 112 2.62 -10.42 11.17
C ASP A 112 1.52 -9.36 11.29
N HIS A 113 1.77 -8.12 10.86
CA HIS A 113 0.80 -7.03 10.84
C HIS A 113 0.12 -6.88 9.45
N GLY A 114 0.51 -7.71 8.48
CA GLY A 114 0.03 -7.66 7.11
C GLY A 114 0.74 -6.63 6.23
N ASN A 115 1.83 -5.99 6.70
CA ASN A 115 2.63 -5.09 5.88
C ASN A 115 3.37 -5.87 4.80
N ILE A 116 3.50 -5.26 3.63
CA ILE A 116 3.98 -5.91 2.41
C ILE A 116 5.29 -5.29 1.96
N CYS A 117 6.27 -6.12 1.65
CA CYS A 117 7.47 -5.70 0.95
C CYS A 117 7.29 -5.93 -0.56
N LEU A 118 6.88 -4.88 -1.27
CA LEU A 118 6.71 -4.87 -2.73
C LEU A 118 7.25 -3.55 -3.27
N ASP A 119 8.18 -3.63 -4.21
CA ASP A 119 8.93 -2.49 -4.76
C ASP A 119 8.06 -1.45 -5.47
N ILE A 120 7.01 -1.88 -6.19
CA ILE A 120 6.07 -0.97 -6.85
C ILE A 120 5.24 -0.13 -5.87
N LEU A 121 5.13 -0.56 -4.61
CA LEU A 121 4.47 0.23 -3.55
C LEU A 121 5.44 1.17 -2.82
N LYS A 122 6.71 1.19 -3.22
CA LYS A 122 7.80 1.97 -2.61
C LYS A 122 8.57 2.74 -3.70
N GLU A 123 9.85 2.42 -3.85
CA GLU A 123 10.79 3.13 -4.72
C GLU A 123 10.49 3.02 -6.21
N LYS A 124 9.79 1.96 -6.65
CA LYS A 124 9.40 1.76 -8.05
C LYS A 124 7.98 2.21 -8.37
N TRP A 125 7.32 2.93 -7.45
CA TRP A 125 6.00 3.48 -7.74
C TRP A 125 6.05 4.50 -8.89
N THR A 126 5.04 4.46 -9.73
CA THR A 126 4.80 5.45 -10.78
C THR A 126 3.30 5.75 -10.86
N ALA A 127 2.96 7.00 -11.23
CA ALA A 127 1.58 7.45 -11.43
C ALA A 127 0.83 6.72 -12.55
N LEU A 128 1.51 5.91 -13.35
CA LEU A 128 0.91 5.06 -14.37
C LEU A 128 0.26 3.80 -13.80
N TYR A 129 0.65 3.38 -12.59
CA TYR A 129 0.05 2.24 -11.92
C TYR A 129 -1.32 2.59 -11.37
N ASP A 130 -2.17 1.60 -11.28
CA ASP A 130 -3.54 1.65 -10.80
C ASP A 130 -3.84 0.51 -9.81
N VAL A 131 -5.03 0.47 -9.27
CA VAL A 131 -5.47 -0.58 -8.32
C VAL A 131 -5.36 -1.97 -8.98
N ARG A 132 -5.71 -2.11 -10.24
CA ARG A 132 -5.59 -3.36 -10.98
C ARG A 132 -4.15 -3.87 -11.01
N THR A 133 -3.21 -3.00 -11.36
CA THR A 133 -1.77 -3.31 -11.37
C THR A 133 -1.28 -3.75 -10.00
N ILE A 134 -1.70 -3.04 -8.93
CA ILE A 134 -1.34 -3.39 -7.55
C ILE A 134 -1.83 -4.80 -7.21
N LEU A 135 -3.10 -5.10 -7.44
CA LEU A 135 -3.69 -6.40 -7.07
C LEU A 135 -3.07 -7.55 -7.86
N LEU A 136 -2.82 -7.38 -9.17
CA LEU A 136 -2.14 -8.39 -9.98
C LEU A 136 -0.70 -8.60 -9.54
N SER A 137 0.02 -7.53 -9.19
CA SER A 137 1.40 -7.63 -8.68
C SER A 137 1.45 -8.35 -7.33
N LEU A 138 0.46 -8.13 -6.45
CA LEU A 138 0.35 -8.85 -5.19
C LEU A 138 -0.01 -10.31 -5.39
N GLN A 139 -0.89 -10.64 -6.33
CA GLN A 139 -1.21 -12.02 -6.67
C GLN A 139 0.04 -12.76 -7.21
N SER A 140 0.84 -12.08 -8.04
CA SER A 140 2.12 -12.61 -8.52
C SER A 140 3.14 -12.77 -7.39
N LEU A 141 3.21 -11.81 -6.46
CA LEU A 141 4.09 -11.89 -5.29
C LEU A 141 3.78 -13.13 -4.42
N LEU A 142 2.50 -13.47 -4.25
CA LEU A 142 2.11 -14.69 -3.53
C LEU A 142 2.69 -15.95 -4.20
N ALA A 143 2.70 -15.99 -5.53
CA ALA A 143 3.24 -17.12 -6.29
C ALA A 143 4.78 -17.14 -6.33
N GLU A 144 5.41 -15.97 -6.38
CA GLU A 144 6.86 -15.80 -6.58
C GLU A 144 7.42 -14.78 -5.58
N PRO A 145 7.70 -15.20 -4.33
CA PRO A 145 8.25 -14.30 -3.32
C PRO A 145 9.71 -13.93 -3.59
N ASN A 146 10.10 -12.75 -3.10
CA ASN A 146 11.51 -12.40 -2.95
C ASN A 146 12.04 -12.97 -1.63
N ILE A 147 12.75 -14.10 -1.72
CA ILE A 147 13.30 -14.81 -0.54
C ILE A 147 14.64 -14.24 -0.05
N ASP A 148 15.27 -13.33 -0.81
CA ASP A 148 16.57 -12.76 -0.46
C ASP A 148 16.45 -11.64 0.59
N SER A 149 15.27 -11.00 0.68
CA SER A 149 14.99 -9.93 1.63
C SER A 149 13.63 -10.14 2.31
N PRO A 150 13.48 -11.19 3.13
CA PRO A 150 12.19 -11.55 3.70
C PRO A 150 11.82 -10.68 4.89
N LEU A 151 10.49 -10.43 5.06
CA LEU A 151 9.89 -9.93 6.30
C LEU A 151 9.57 -11.07 7.27
N ASN A 152 9.25 -12.25 6.72
CA ASN A 152 8.96 -13.47 7.49
C ASN A 152 10.02 -14.54 7.20
N ILE A 153 10.97 -14.65 8.11
CA ILE A 153 12.12 -15.57 7.97
C ILE A 153 11.65 -17.03 7.92
N GLN A 154 10.68 -17.42 8.76
CA GLN A 154 10.13 -18.78 8.78
C GLN A 154 9.54 -19.17 7.43
N ALA A 155 8.71 -18.28 6.86
CA ALA A 155 8.11 -18.49 5.55
C ALA A 155 9.18 -18.61 4.45
N ALA A 156 10.22 -17.76 4.48
CA ALA A 156 11.30 -17.79 3.51
C ALA A 156 12.14 -19.09 3.59
N GLN A 157 12.42 -19.58 4.78
CA GLN A 157 13.14 -20.84 4.99
C GLN A 157 12.35 -22.04 4.48
N LEU A 158 11.04 -22.07 4.75
CA LEU A 158 10.15 -23.14 4.32
C LEU A 158 9.84 -23.12 2.83
N TRP A 159 10.00 -21.97 2.17
CA TRP A 159 9.65 -21.81 0.74
C TRP A 159 10.33 -22.80 -0.18
N LYS A 160 11.52 -23.29 0.19
CA LYS A 160 12.28 -24.28 -0.59
C LYS A 160 11.64 -25.66 -0.60
N ASP A 161 10.81 -25.98 0.40
CA ASP A 161 10.03 -27.21 0.49
C ASP A 161 8.54 -26.87 0.35
N GLN A 162 8.06 -26.90 -0.89
CA GLN A 162 6.70 -26.51 -1.24
C GLN A 162 5.61 -27.39 -0.61
N LEU A 163 5.93 -28.67 -0.32
CA LEU A 163 4.99 -29.59 0.34
C LEU A 163 4.80 -29.19 1.80
N SER A 164 5.89 -29.05 2.54
CA SER A 164 5.85 -28.61 3.93
C SER A 164 5.29 -27.19 4.06
N TYR A 165 5.66 -26.31 3.13
CA TYR A 165 5.12 -24.95 3.10
C TYR A 165 3.61 -24.95 2.97
N LYS A 166 3.06 -25.71 2.02
CA LYS A 166 1.61 -25.81 1.79
C LYS A 166 0.86 -26.31 3.02
N VAL A 167 1.37 -27.33 3.69
CA VAL A 167 0.74 -27.88 4.91
C VAL A 167 0.67 -26.80 6.00
N ILE A 168 1.78 -26.14 6.29
CA ILE A 168 1.86 -25.11 7.34
C ILE A 168 1.03 -23.89 6.97
N LEU A 169 1.06 -23.48 5.71
CA LEU A 169 0.24 -22.37 5.20
C LEU A 169 -1.25 -22.63 5.43
N HIS A 170 -1.75 -23.80 5.02
CA HIS A 170 -3.18 -24.13 5.16
C HIS A 170 -3.60 -24.26 6.64
N GLU A 171 -2.77 -24.88 7.48
CA GLU A 171 -3.02 -24.97 8.92
C GLU A 171 -3.13 -23.59 9.57
N LYS A 172 -2.17 -22.68 9.29
CA LYS A 172 -2.21 -21.30 9.79
C LYS A 172 -3.46 -20.55 9.29
N TYR A 173 -3.74 -20.63 8.00
CA TYR A 173 -4.89 -19.98 7.39
C TYR A 173 -6.22 -20.43 8.02
N GLU A 174 -6.43 -21.73 8.17
CA GLU A 174 -7.65 -22.26 8.81
C GLU A 174 -7.79 -21.81 10.27
N ASN A 175 -6.69 -21.81 11.02
CA ASN A 175 -6.70 -21.37 12.42
C ASN A 175 -7.05 -19.88 12.52
N ASP A 176 -6.55 -19.03 11.62
CA ASP A 176 -6.81 -17.59 11.62
C ASP A 176 -8.25 -17.29 11.18
N VAL A 177 -8.77 -18.00 10.17
CA VAL A 177 -10.17 -17.86 9.75
C VAL A 177 -11.12 -18.29 10.85
N ARG A 178 -10.84 -19.40 11.55
CA ARG A 178 -11.64 -19.87 12.71
C ARG A 178 -11.63 -18.86 13.86
N LYS A 179 -10.49 -18.21 14.13
CA LYS A 179 -10.42 -17.14 15.15
C LYS A 179 -11.26 -15.94 14.77
N ALA A 180 -11.21 -15.51 13.50
CA ALA A 180 -11.98 -14.38 13.01
C ALA A 180 -13.51 -14.61 13.03
N GLN A 181 -13.96 -15.87 12.93
CA GLN A 181 -15.39 -16.21 13.01
C GLN A 181 -15.94 -16.27 14.45
N LYS A 182 -15.07 -16.27 15.46
CA LYS A 182 -15.46 -16.31 16.88
C LYS A 182 -15.53 -14.93 17.55
N LEU A 183 -15.16 -13.88 16.84
CA LEU A 183 -15.22 -12.47 17.25
C LEU A 183 -16.45 -11.78 16.66
#